data_51002f9a83e77ad56c19631063430497
#
_entry.id   51002f9a83e77ad56c19631063430497
#
_cell.length_a   1.000
_cell.length_b   1.000
_cell.length_c   1.000
_cell.angle_alpha   90.00
_cell.angle_beta   90.00
_cell.angle_gamma   90.00
#
_symmetry.space_group_name_H-M   'P 1'
#
loop_
_entity.id
_entity.type
_entity.pdbx_description
1 polymer ?
#
loop_
_entity_poly.entity_id
_entity_poly.type
_entity_poly.pdbx_seq_one_letter_code
_entity_poly.pdbx_strand_id
1 'polypeptide(L)'
;FPEGSRFIQSFKTVAASPLFEHANIFEKRLSFDQLGITFLERMIAHAGGRLDDRPSDIIVGRPVAYAGARPDEALARQRYDAMFAAFGTRIHYVYEPLGAAFSYASRLTEPATVLVADFGGGTSDFSIVRVAEPGAAQRCVPLGSAGVGIAGDRFDYRIMDHLVLPML
;
A
#
# COMPACT_ATOMS: atom_id res chain seq x y z
N PHE A 1 7.92 15.65 18.23
CA PHE A 1 7.81 14.23 18.64
C PHE A 1 8.31 14.11 20.07
N PRO A 2 7.73 13.19 20.90
CA PRO A 2 8.25 12.96 22.24
C PRO A 2 9.72 12.53 22.18
N GLU A 3 10.51 12.93 23.18
CA GLU A 3 11.89 12.49 23.34
C GLU A 3 11.94 10.95 23.35
N GLY A 4 12.91 10.36 22.67
CA GLY A 4 13.01 8.90 22.53
C GLY A 4 12.06 8.29 21.49
N SER A 5 11.41 9.10 20.65
CA SER A 5 10.58 8.63 19.53
C SER A 5 11.30 8.75 18.19
N ARG A 6 11.04 7.82 17.27
CA ARG A 6 11.48 7.89 15.89
C ARG A 6 10.29 7.77 14.94
N PHE A 7 10.15 8.74 14.06
CA PHE A 7 9.16 8.70 12.99
C PHE A 7 9.66 7.85 11.83
N ILE A 8 8.81 6.96 11.34
CA ILE A 8 9.07 6.14 10.15
C ILE A 8 7.94 6.42 9.19
N GLN A 9 8.28 7.06 8.07
CA GLN A 9 7.35 7.41 7.01
C GLN A 9 7.52 6.46 5.83
N SER A 10 6.42 6.13 5.16
CA SER A 10 6.42 5.49 3.84
C SER A 10 7.25 4.21 3.73
N PHE A 11 7.37 3.41 4.82
CA PHE A 11 8.20 2.19 4.77
C PHE A 11 7.74 1.22 3.67
N LYS A 12 6.49 1.31 3.22
CA LYS A 12 5.94 0.53 2.10
C LYS A 12 6.72 0.75 0.79
N THR A 13 7.33 1.92 0.60
CA THR A 13 8.10 2.24 -0.61
C THR A 13 9.35 1.38 -0.79
N VAL A 14 9.88 0.82 0.30
CA VAL A 14 11.07 -0.06 0.26
C VAL A 14 10.73 -1.54 0.11
N ALA A 15 9.43 -1.89 -0.01
CA ALA A 15 8.99 -3.28 -0.14
C ALA A 15 9.70 -4.02 -1.28
N ALA A 16 9.81 -3.39 -2.45
CA ALA A 16 10.44 -3.93 -3.65
C ALA A 16 11.93 -3.55 -3.82
N SER A 17 12.54 -2.92 -2.82
CA SER A 17 13.94 -2.48 -2.92
C SER A 17 14.91 -3.58 -2.48
N PRO A 18 15.75 -4.14 -3.37
CA PRO A 18 16.80 -5.07 -2.98
C PRO A 18 17.87 -4.44 -2.08
N LEU A 19 17.97 -3.09 -2.08
CA LEU A 19 18.93 -2.35 -1.26
C LEU A 19 18.46 -2.20 0.20
N PHE A 20 17.19 -2.43 0.47
CA PHE A 20 16.67 -2.38 1.83
C PHE A 20 16.77 -3.76 2.49
N GLU A 21 17.56 -3.87 3.51
CA GLU A 21 17.66 -5.07 4.35
C GLU A 21 16.92 -4.90 5.68
N HIS A 22 17.16 -3.79 6.36
CA HIS A 22 16.56 -3.48 7.67
C HIS A 22 16.59 -1.97 7.96
N ALA A 23 15.71 -1.55 8.85
CA ALA A 23 15.77 -0.23 9.47
C ALA A 23 16.40 -0.32 10.86
N ASN A 24 17.31 0.59 11.17
CA ASN A 24 17.85 0.74 12.51
C ASN A 24 16.94 1.68 13.31
N ILE A 25 16.27 1.15 14.33
CA ILE A 25 15.39 1.91 15.20
C ILE A 25 15.98 1.80 16.62
N PHE A 26 16.68 2.84 17.03
CA PHE A 26 17.53 2.83 18.22
C PHE A 26 18.51 1.66 18.16
N GLU A 27 18.49 0.76 19.14
CA GLU A 27 19.38 -0.41 19.20
C GLU A 27 18.83 -1.66 18.47
N LYS A 28 17.63 -1.55 17.83
CA LYS A 28 16.99 -2.67 17.15
C LYS A 28 17.15 -2.55 15.65
N ARG A 29 17.45 -3.68 15.01
CA ARG A 29 17.41 -3.83 13.55
C ARG A 29 16.11 -4.55 13.20
N LEU A 30 15.25 -3.90 12.42
CA LEU A 30 13.95 -4.42 12.00
C LEU A 30 13.92 -4.60 10.50
N SER A 31 13.59 -5.80 10.06
CA SER A 31 13.31 -6.13 8.66
C SER A 31 11.96 -5.53 8.23
N PHE A 32 11.66 -5.61 6.92
CA PHE A 32 10.40 -5.08 6.38
C PHE A 32 9.17 -5.73 7.04
N ASP A 33 9.17 -7.05 7.14
CA ASP A 33 8.09 -7.81 7.77
C ASP A 33 7.91 -7.45 9.25
N GLN A 34 8.99 -7.32 10.00
CA GLN A 34 8.94 -6.90 11.41
C GLN A 34 8.37 -5.50 11.60
N LEU A 35 8.73 -4.55 10.73
CA LEU A 35 8.14 -3.21 10.73
C LEU A 35 6.63 -3.29 10.47
N GLY A 36 6.24 -4.05 9.44
CA GLY A 36 4.85 -4.21 9.06
C GLY A 36 4.02 -4.92 10.12
N ILE A 37 4.53 -6.00 10.72
CA ILE A 37 3.87 -6.70 11.83
C ILE A 37 3.62 -5.72 12.99
N THR A 38 4.64 -4.98 13.41
CA THR A 38 4.50 -3.99 14.49
C THR A 38 3.44 -2.94 14.18
N PHE A 39 3.39 -2.44 12.94
CA PHE A 39 2.39 -1.48 12.49
C PHE A 39 0.98 -2.07 12.52
N LEU A 40 0.79 -3.28 11.95
CA LEU A 40 -0.50 -3.95 11.89
C LEU A 40 -1.04 -4.32 13.28
N GLU A 41 -0.20 -4.81 14.17
CA GLU A 41 -0.58 -5.10 15.56
C GLU A 41 -1.10 -3.86 16.28
N ARG A 42 -0.42 -2.72 16.10
CA ARG A 42 -0.87 -1.44 16.67
C ARG A 42 -2.17 -0.94 16.06
N MET A 43 -2.31 -1.07 14.73
CA MET A 43 -3.52 -0.70 14.03
C MET A 43 -4.73 -1.52 14.51
N ILE A 44 -4.57 -2.85 14.62
CA ILE A 44 -5.61 -3.75 15.12
C ILE A 44 -5.99 -3.39 16.56
N ALA A 45 -4.99 -3.16 17.42
CA ALA A 45 -5.25 -2.76 18.81
C ALA A 45 -6.00 -1.43 18.92
N HIS A 46 -5.66 -0.43 18.09
CA HIS A 46 -6.37 0.85 18.05
C HIS A 46 -7.80 0.73 17.50
N ALA A 47 -8.04 -0.20 16.58
CA ALA A 47 -9.37 -0.49 16.09
C ALA A 47 -10.26 -1.25 17.09
N GLY A 48 -9.76 -1.56 18.30
CA GLY A 48 -10.47 -2.32 19.32
C GLY A 48 -10.53 -3.82 19.03
N GLY A 49 -9.82 -4.30 18.02
CA GLY A 49 -9.71 -5.71 17.68
C GLY A 49 -8.77 -6.46 18.60
N ARG A 50 -9.05 -7.75 18.77
CA ARG A 50 -8.14 -8.69 19.42
C ARG A 50 -7.49 -9.57 18.36
N LEU A 51 -6.24 -9.93 18.56
CA LEU A 51 -5.53 -10.84 17.64
C LEU A 51 -6.22 -12.22 17.53
N ASP A 52 -7.05 -12.56 18.51
CA ASP A 52 -7.81 -13.82 18.55
C ASP A 52 -9.07 -13.80 17.66
N ASP A 53 -9.59 -12.63 17.32
CA ASP A 53 -10.77 -12.43 16.45
C ASP A 53 -10.36 -12.21 14.99
N ARG A 54 -9.35 -12.93 14.52
CA ARG A 54 -8.80 -12.74 13.17
C ARG A 54 -9.76 -13.23 12.09
N PRO A 55 -9.96 -12.46 11.00
CA PRO A 55 -10.66 -12.97 9.84
C PRO A 55 -9.86 -14.11 9.20
N SER A 56 -10.58 -15.09 8.63
CA SER A 56 -9.96 -16.20 7.88
C SER A 56 -9.25 -15.72 6.61
N ASP A 57 -9.71 -14.59 6.06
CA ASP A 57 -9.23 -14.02 4.82
C ASP A 57 -8.99 -12.52 4.97
N ILE A 58 -7.88 -12.03 4.43
CA ILE A 58 -7.53 -10.60 4.37
C ILE A 58 -7.28 -10.22 2.92
N ILE A 59 -7.89 -9.11 2.48
CA ILE A 59 -7.59 -8.49 1.20
C ILE A 59 -6.54 -7.41 1.42
N VAL A 60 -5.44 -7.51 0.70
CA VAL A 60 -4.31 -6.57 0.77
C VAL A 60 -4.17 -5.83 -0.54
N GLY A 61 -4.27 -4.49 -0.49
CA GLY A 61 -3.96 -3.63 -1.62
C GLY A 61 -2.46 -3.61 -1.88
N ARG A 62 -2.08 -3.75 -3.15
CA ARG A 62 -0.72 -3.53 -3.62
C ARG A 62 -0.68 -2.51 -4.75
N PRO A 63 0.39 -1.74 -4.92
CA PRO A 63 0.51 -0.83 -6.06
C PRO A 63 0.57 -1.61 -7.37
N VAL A 64 0.20 -0.97 -8.47
CA VAL A 64 0.37 -1.52 -9.82
C VAL A 64 1.85 -1.55 -10.19
N ALA A 65 2.59 -0.49 -9.81
CA ALA A 65 4.05 -0.42 -9.96
C ALA A 65 4.68 -0.03 -8.61
N TYR A 66 5.78 -0.69 -8.27
CA TYR A 66 6.53 -0.33 -7.06
C TYR A 66 7.47 0.84 -7.30
N ALA A 67 7.72 1.64 -6.26
CA ALA A 67 8.70 2.72 -6.27
C ALA A 67 10.14 2.18 -6.40
N GLY A 68 11.01 2.99 -7.01
CA GLY A 68 12.44 2.69 -7.15
C GLY A 68 12.89 2.53 -8.61
N ALA A 69 14.19 2.58 -8.82
CA ALA A 69 14.77 2.49 -10.17
C ALA A 69 14.73 1.06 -10.74
N ARG A 70 14.79 0.06 -9.87
CA ARG A 70 14.74 -1.37 -10.23
C ARG A 70 13.97 -2.13 -9.17
N PRO A 71 12.64 -2.00 -9.14
CA PRO A 71 11.82 -2.68 -8.16
C PRO A 71 11.80 -4.19 -8.43
N ASP A 72 11.93 -4.98 -7.37
CA ASP A 72 11.79 -6.44 -7.40
C ASP A 72 10.41 -6.81 -6.83
N GLU A 73 9.45 -7.11 -7.71
CA GLU A 73 8.09 -7.48 -7.31
C GLU A 73 8.04 -8.82 -6.57
N ALA A 74 8.91 -9.77 -6.90
CA ALA A 74 8.97 -11.06 -6.23
C ALA A 74 9.43 -10.89 -4.77
N LEU A 75 10.45 -10.05 -4.55
CA LEU A 75 10.91 -9.68 -3.22
C LEU A 75 9.83 -8.95 -2.42
N ALA A 76 9.12 -8.01 -3.04
CA ALA A 76 8.00 -7.34 -2.40
C ALA A 76 6.93 -8.34 -1.96
N ARG A 77 6.55 -9.26 -2.85
CA ARG A 77 5.58 -10.31 -2.55
C ARG A 77 6.03 -11.18 -1.38
N GLN A 78 7.28 -11.64 -1.40
CA GLN A 78 7.87 -12.45 -0.32
C GLN A 78 7.81 -11.71 1.04
N ARG A 79 8.13 -10.42 1.05
CA ARG A 79 8.11 -9.59 2.27
C ARG A 79 6.70 -9.41 2.81
N TYR A 80 5.71 -9.18 1.96
CA TYR A 80 4.31 -9.11 2.37
C TYR A 80 3.79 -10.46 2.86
N ASP A 81 4.11 -11.55 2.19
CA ASP A 81 3.72 -12.89 2.61
C ASP A 81 4.31 -13.23 3.99
N ALA A 82 5.59 -12.89 4.23
CA ALA A 82 6.22 -13.06 5.54
C ALA A 82 5.56 -12.21 6.64
N MET A 83 5.24 -10.95 6.33
CA MET A 83 4.56 -10.04 7.24
C MET A 83 3.18 -10.59 7.67
N PHE A 84 2.38 -11.05 6.72
CA PHE A 84 1.04 -11.53 7.01
C PHE A 84 0.99 -12.97 7.53
N ALA A 85 2.03 -13.79 7.28
CA ALA A 85 2.13 -15.14 7.82
C ALA A 85 2.06 -15.16 9.37
N ALA A 86 2.56 -14.08 10.02
CA ALA A 86 2.48 -13.93 11.47
C ALA A 86 1.03 -13.90 12.00
N PHE A 87 0.06 -13.59 11.15
CA PHE A 87 -1.35 -13.48 11.54
C PHE A 87 -2.16 -14.76 11.28
N GLY A 88 -1.59 -15.76 10.60
CA GLY A 88 -2.26 -17.04 10.34
C GLY A 88 -3.51 -16.95 9.46
N THR A 89 -3.61 -15.89 8.63
CA THR A 89 -4.76 -15.61 7.77
C THR A 89 -4.43 -15.86 6.30
N ARG A 90 -5.45 -16.15 5.48
CA ARG A 90 -5.30 -16.27 4.03
C ARG A 90 -5.26 -14.88 3.41
N ILE A 91 -4.27 -14.62 2.53
CA ILE A 91 -4.06 -13.32 1.91
C ILE A 91 -4.49 -13.34 0.45
N HIS A 92 -5.30 -12.35 0.09
CA HIS A 92 -5.71 -12.07 -1.29
C HIS A 92 -5.16 -10.70 -1.70
N TYR A 93 -4.29 -10.67 -2.72
CA TYR A 93 -3.74 -9.42 -3.22
C TYR A 93 -4.60 -8.84 -4.34
N VAL A 94 -4.87 -7.55 -4.26
CA VAL A 94 -5.55 -6.77 -5.30
C VAL A 94 -4.75 -5.50 -5.59
N TYR A 95 -4.90 -4.94 -6.78
CA TYR A 95 -4.35 -3.60 -7.04
C TYR A 95 -5.13 -2.55 -6.28
N GLU A 96 -4.42 -1.59 -5.66
CA GLU A 96 -5.01 -0.51 -4.85
C GLU A 96 -6.13 0.25 -5.59
N PRO A 97 -5.99 0.65 -6.87
CA PRO A 97 -7.06 1.32 -7.59
C PRO A 97 -8.36 0.50 -7.72
N LEU A 98 -8.27 -0.83 -7.65
CA LEU A 98 -9.48 -1.67 -7.69
C LEU A 98 -10.34 -1.51 -6.43
N GLY A 99 -9.71 -1.30 -5.27
CA GLY A 99 -10.45 -1.02 -4.03
C GLY A 99 -11.31 0.24 -4.13
N ALA A 100 -10.74 1.31 -4.70
CA ALA A 100 -11.48 2.55 -4.98
C ALA A 100 -12.60 2.33 -6.02
N ALA A 101 -12.32 1.54 -7.08
CA ALA A 101 -13.32 1.19 -8.08
C ALA A 101 -14.51 0.45 -7.47
N PHE A 102 -14.28 -0.53 -6.59
CA PHE A 102 -15.35 -1.26 -5.89
C PHE A 102 -16.18 -0.34 -5.00
N SER A 103 -15.55 0.56 -4.25
CA SER A 103 -16.26 1.55 -3.43
C SER A 103 -17.13 2.47 -4.27
N TYR A 104 -16.64 2.93 -5.41
CA TYR A 104 -17.41 3.75 -6.33
C TYR A 104 -18.55 2.97 -6.99
N ALA A 105 -18.29 1.75 -7.44
CA ALA A 105 -19.27 0.87 -8.09
C ALA A 105 -20.48 0.61 -7.22
N SER A 106 -20.33 0.57 -5.89
CA SER A 106 -21.46 0.36 -4.98
C SER A 106 -22.54 1.45 -5.06
N ARG A 107 -22.18 2.63 -5.58
CA ARG A 107 -23.07 3.80 -5.75
C ARG A 107 -23.64 3.92 -7.15
N LEU A 108 -23.12 3.18 -8.12
CA LEU A 108 -23.60 3.23 -9.51
C LEU A 108 -24.89 2.40 -9.64
N THR A 109 -25.86 2.98 -10.32
CA THR A 109 -27.14 2.36 -10.67
C THR A 109 -27.15 1.80 -12.10
N GLU A 110 -26.22 2.23 -12.92
CA GLU A 110 -26.09 1.85 -14.34
C GLU A 110 -24.65 1.36 -14.63
N PRO A 111 -24.46 0.52 -15.66
CA PRO A 111 -23.13 0.12 -16.10
C PRO A 111 -22.27 1.31 -16.51
N ALA A 112 -20.99 1.25 -16.20
CA ALA A 112 -20.04 2.28 -16.58
C ALA A 112 -18.64 1.72 -16.83
N THR A 113 -17.83 2.44 -17.58
CA THR A 113 -16.38 2.25 -17.61
C THR A 113 -15.74 3.40 -16.85
N VAL A 114 -14.97 3.07 -15.83
CA VAL A 114 -14.41 4.03 -14.87
C VAL A 114 -12.89 4.01 -14.98
N LEU A 115 -12.27 5.18 -15.11
CA LEU A 115 -10.84 5.37 -14.87
C LEU A 115 -10.65 5.75 -13.41
N VAL A 116 -9.88 4.95 -12.69
CA VAL A 116 -9.44 5.25 -11.33
C VAL A 116 -7.99 5.72 -11.38
N ALA A 117 -7.71 6.86 -10.78
CA ALA A 117 -6.37 7.39 -10.58
C ALA A 117 -6.11 7.50 -9.08
N ASP A 118 -5.12 6.76 -8.59
CA ASP A 118 -4.70 6.74 -7.20
C ASP A 118 -3.31 7.39 -7.08
N PHE A 119 -3.27 8.54 -6.43
CA PHE A 119 -2.04 9.30 -6.18
C PHE A 119 -1.63 9.12 -4.72
N GLY A 120 -0.73 8.16 -4.47
CA GLY A 120 -0.21 7.88 -3.14
C GLY A 120 1.01 8.73 -2.75
N GLY A 121 1.75 8.29 -1.74
CA GLY A 121 3.04 8.87 -1.38
C GLY A 121 4.16 8.42 -2.32
N GLY A 122 4.29 7.11 -2.54
CA GLY A 122 5.38 6.51 -3.34
C GLY A 122 5.03 6.22 -4.79
N THR A 123 3.76 5.94 -5.11
CA THR A 123 3.30 5.54 -6.45
C THR A 123 2.08 6.33 -6.89
N SER A 124 1.93 6.47 -8.21
CA SER A 124 0.70 6.92 -8.86
C SER A 124 0.20 5.77 -9.73
N ASP A 125 -0.96 5.24 -9.41
CA ASP A 125 -1.52 4.03 -10.00
C ASP A 125 -2.84 4.33 -10.73
N PHE A 126 -3.02 3.74 -11.90
CA PHE A 126 -4.18 3.93 -12.74
C PHE A 126 -4.81 2.58 -13.09
N SER A 127 -6.13 2.51 -13.10
CA SER A 127 -6.87 1.34 -13.55
C SER A 127 -8.11 1.72 -14.31
N ILE A 128 -8.37 1.03 -15.41
CA ILE A 128 -9.64 1.12 -16.13
C ILE A 128 -10.46 -0.11 -15.71
N VAL A 129 -11.66 0.14 -15.22
CA VAL A 129 -12.55 -0.89 -14.68
C VAL A 129 -13.91 -0.77 -15.33
N ARG A 130 -14.43 -1.87 -15.87
CA ARG A 130 -15.82 -1.96 -16.28
C ARG A 130 -16.68 -2.35 -15.09
N VAL A 131 -17.67 -1.53 -14.78
CA VAL A 131 -18.70 -1.80 -13.77
C VAL A 131 -19.93 -2.29 -14.47
N ALA A 132 -20.39 -3.48 -14.13
CA ALA A 132 -21.58 -4.09 -14.69
C ALA A 132 -22.86 -3.64 -13.95
N GLU A 133 -24.02 -4.14 -14.40
CA GLU A 133 -25.32 -3.93 -13.75
C GLU A 133 -25.32 -4.33 -12.27
N PRO A 134 -26.12 -3.65 -11.42
CA PRO A 134 -26.37 -4.09 -10.07
C PRO A 134 -26.85 -5.54 -10.04
N GLY A 135 -26.25 -6.37 -9.18
CA GLY A 135 -26.61 -7.80 -9.07
C GLY A 135 -25.85 -8.72 -10.02
N ALA A 136 -25.02 -8.23 -10.92
CA ALA A 136 -24.14 -9.07 -11.73
C ALA A 136 -23.18 -9.89 -10.86
N ALA A 137 -22.95 -11.16 -11.21
CA ALA A 137 -22.05 -12.07 -10.49
C ALA A 137 -20.61 -11.51 -10.38
N GLN A 138 -20.16 -10.78 -11.39
CA GLN A 138 -18.91 -10.04 -11.40
C GLN A 138 -19.19 -8.56 -11.64
N ARG A 139 -19.30 -7.80 -10.56
CA ARG A 139 -19.65 -6.38 -10.60
C ARG A 139 -18.55 -5.50 -11.23
N CYS A 140 -17.31 -5.79 -10.94
CA CYS A 140 -16.16 -5.01 -11.43
C CYS A 140 -15.20 -5.92 -12.19
N VAL A 141 -14.88 -5.54 -13.43
CA VAL A 141 -13.93 -6.24 -14.30
C VAL A 141 -12.79 -5.29 -14.63
N PRO A 142 -11.56 -5.54 -14.17
CA PRO A 142 -10.42 -4.73 -14.57
C PRO A 142 -10.13 -4.94 -16.06
N LEU A 143 -10.00 -3.86 -16.82
CA LEU A 143 -9.67 -3.86 -18.25
C LEU A 143 -8.19 -3.61 -18.50
N GLY A 144 -7.52 -2.86 -17.61
CA GLY A 144 -6.10 -2.57 -17.69
C GLY A 144 -5.66 -1.74 -16.50
N SER A 145 -4.37 -1.82 -16.18
CA SER A 145 -3.75 -1.05 -15.11
C SER A 145 -2.35 -0.61 -15.54
N ALA A 146 -1.94 0.57 -15.10
CA ALA A 146 -0.60 1.10 -15.27
C ALA A 146 -0.22 1.91 -14.02
N GLY A 147 1.08 1.98 -13.71
CA GLY A 147 1.55 2.73 -12.56
C GLY A 147 2.94 3.30 -12.79
N VAL A 148 3.28 4.33 -12.02
CA VAL A 148 4.60 4.92 -11.97
C VAL A 148 5.06 5.09 -10.52
N GLY A 149 6.35 4.85 -10.25
CA GLY A 149 6.96 5.00 -8.92
C GLY A 149 7.29 6.45 -8.59
N ILE A 150 6.39 7.38 -8.87
CA ILE A 150 6.52 8.82 -8.60
C ILE A 150 5.18 9.32 -8.07
N ALA A 151 5.19 9.93 -6.88
CA ALA A 151 3.98 10.49 -6.26
C ALA A 151 4.33 11.54 -5.19
N GLY A 152 3.51 11.71 -4.16
CA GLY A 152 3.58 12.77 -3.16
C GLY A 152 4.95 12.94 -2.52
N ASP A 153 5.59 11.87 -2.06
CA ASP A 153 6.92 11.92 -1.42
C ASP A 153 7.98 12.58 -2.32
N ARG A 154 7.84 12.42 -3.66
CA ARG A 154 8.76 13.05 -4.61
C ARG A 154 8.48 14.54 -4.76
N PHE A 155 7.24 14.95 -4.69
CA PHE A 155 6.86 16.37 -4.70
C PHE A 155 7.33 17.05 -3.42
N ASP A 156 7.12 16.45 -2.25
CA ASP A 156 7.59 16.95 -0.96
C ASP A 156 9.12 17.12 -0.96
N TYR A 157 9.84 16.11 -1.45
CA TYR A 157 11.30 16.21 -1.61
C TYR A 157 11.70 17.40 -2.50
N ARG A 158 11.03 17.62 -3.64
CA ARG A 158 11.32 18.72 -4.54
C ARG A 158 11.03 20.09 -3.91
N ILE A 159 9.95 20.19 -3.15
CA ILE A 159 9.62 21.41 -2.41
C ILE A 159 10.73 21.70 -1.38
N MET A 160 11.12 20.71 -0.61
CA MET A 160 12.20 20.85 0.36
C MET A 160 13.52 21.27 -0.30
N ASP A 161 13.93 20.59 -1.37
CA ASP A 161 15.20 20.80 -2.07
C ASP A 161 15.28 22.17 -2.76
N HIS A 162 14.20 22.62 -3.40
CA HIS A 162 14.21 23.82 -4.23
C HIS A 162 13.68 25.06 -3.54
N LEU A 163 12.83 24.95 -2.56
CA LEU A 163 12.17 26.09 -1.93
C LEU A 163 12.58 26.31 -0.47
N VAL A 164 12.79 25.25 0.30
CA VAL A 164 13.06 25.37 1.74
C VAL A 164 14.57 25.43 2.02
N LEU A 165 15.34 24.44 1.53
CA LEU A 165 16.78 24.38 1.80
C LEU A 165 17.57 25.62 1.34
N PRO A 166 17.27 26.26 0.18
CA PRO A 166 17.96 27.47 -0.22
C PRO A 166 17.69 28.69 0.68
N MET A 167 16.68 28.61 1.56
CA MET A 167 16.32 29.71 2.48
C MET A 167 16.92 29.54 3.89
N LEU A 168 17.54 28.40 4.17
CA LEU A 168 18.21 28.10 5.45
C LEU A 168 19.71 28.36 5.38
#